data_e3614fcc1b9d97417f299833ce604f09
#
_entry.id   e3614fcc1b9d97417f299833ce604f09
#
_cell.length_a   1.000
_cell.length_b   1.000
_cell.length_c   1.000
_cell.angle_alpha   90.00
_cell.angle_beta   90.00
_cell.angle_gamma   90.00
#
_symmetry.space_group_name_H-M   'P 1'
#
loop_
_entity.id
_entity.type
_entity.pdbx_description
1 polymer ?
#
loop_
_entity_poly.entity_id
_entity_poly.type
_entity_poly.pdbx_seq_one_letter_code
_entity_poly.pdbx_strand_id
1 'polypeptide(L)'
;MKRFFILTALMAVLGLTSCEKEASKAIVGTWEAISMEMQVAGVKMEVDMQEVGISMEFTFREDGTGTLSEMIEGEDLSMDFTYSVEGDMLMMNSEGEEEGVPVTIDGKNMTIVMDGDFLESPGAVTIHFVKK
;
A
#
# COMPACT_ATOMS: atom_id res chain seq x y z
N MET A 1 28.43 10.67 -31.66
CA MET A 1 28.46 9.56 -30.70
C MET A 1 28.03 9.96 -29.32
N LYS A 2 28.47 11.09 -28.76
CA LYS A 2 28.04 11.55 -27.43
C LYS A 2 26.55 11.84 -27.35
N ARG A 3 25.93 12.32 -28.41
CA ARG A 3 24.50 12.59 -28.46
C ARG A 3 23.65 11.32 -28.41
N PHE A 4 24.18 10.23 -28.92
CA PHE A 4 23.48 8.95 -28.93
C PHE A 4 23.37 8.35 -27.53
N PHE A 5 24.43 8.47 -26.74
CA PHE A 5 24.43 7.99 -25.35
C PHE A 5 23.50 8.79 -24.46
N ILE A 6 23.47 10.10 -24.66
CA ILE A 6 22.58 10.99 -23.88
C ILE A 6 21.12 10.68 -24.17
N LEU A 7 20.80 10.41 -25.44
CA LEU A 7 19.43 10.10 -25.83
C LEU A 7 18.96 8.76 -25.23
N THR A 8 19.85 7.76 -25.22
CA THR A 8 19.53 6.44 -24.65
C THR A 8 19.33 6.52 -23.15
N ALA A 9 20.16 7.29 -22.46
CA ALA A 9 20.03 7.50 -21.03
C ALA A 9 18.73 8.24 -20.68
N LEU A 10 18.37 9.22 -21.51
CA LEU A 10 17.13 9.98 -21.31
C LEU A 10 15.89 9.11 -21.49
N MET A 11 15.91 8.21 -22.46
CA MET A 11 14.81 7.27 -22.67
C MET A 11 14.65 6.30 -21.50
N ALA A 12 15.75 5.83 -20.93
CA ALA A 12 15.71 4.94 -19.78
C ALA A 12 15.09 5.63 -18.55
N VAL A 13 15.47 6.91 -18.33
CA VAL A 13 14.90 7.70 -17.23
C VAL A 13 13.41 7.95 -17.45
N LEU A 14 12.99 8.27 -18.66
CA LEU A 14 11.59 8.46 -18.99
C LEU A 14 10.77 7.17 -18.81
N GLY A 15 11.36 6.02 -19.15
CA GLY A 15 10.70 4.73 -18.94
C GLY A 15 10.46 4.42 -17.47
N LEU A 16 11.43 4.68 -16.62
CA LEU A 16 11.30 4.49 -15.17
C LEU A 16 10.26 5.44 -14.58
N THR A 17 10.28 6.70 -14.99
CA THR A 17 9.31 7.71 -14.54
C THR A 17 7.88 7.33 -14.96
N SER A 18 7.72 6.75 -16.15
CA SER A 18 6.44 6.31 -16.66
C SER A 18 5.86 5.16 -15.81
N CYS A 19 6.69 4.19 -15.40
CA CYS A 19 6.26 3.08 -14.54
C CYS A 19 5.83 3.58 -13.15
N GLU A 20 6.56 4.52 -12.57
CA GLU A 20 6.22 5.11 -11.29
C GLU A 20 4.90 5.89 -11.37
N LYS A 21 4.66 6.61 -12.46
CA LYS A 21 3.41 7.34 -12.67
C LYS A 21 2.22 6.40 -12.80
N GLU A 22 2.40 5.27 -13.47
CA GLU A 22 1.32 4.29 -13.62
C GLU A 22 0.94 3.68 -12.28
N ALA A 23 1.91 3.32 -11.44
CA ALA A 23 1.67 2.79 -10.11
C ALA A 23 1.01 3.84 -9.21
N SER A 24 1.48 5.09 -9.28
CA SER A 24 0.91 6.20 -8.52
C SER A 24 -0.54 6.49 -8.91
N LYS A 25 -0.88 6.34 -10.19
CA LYS A 25 -2.26 6.51 -10.66
C LYS A 25 -3.13 5.32 -10.28
N ALA A 26 -2.58 4.12 -10.35
CA ALA A 26 -3.32 2.90 -10.05
C ALA A 26 -3.76 2.85 -8.60
N ILE A 27 -2.96 3.40 -7.68
CA ILE A 27 -3.28 3.38 -6.25
C ILE A 27 -4.35 4.42 -5.88
N VAL A 28 -4.54 5.47 -6.67
CA VAL A 28 -5.52 6.52 -6.38
C VAL A 28 -6.93 5.94 -6.30
N GLY A 29 -7.63 6.22 -5.23
CA GLY A 29 -8.98 5.73 -4.98
C GLY A 29 -9.15 5.24 -3.56
N THR A 30 -10.26 4.57 -3.34
CA THR A 30 -10.59 4.01 -2.03
C THR A 30 -10.50 2.48 -2.09
N TRP A 31 -9.78 1.91 -1.14
CA TRP A 31 -9.52 0.47 -1.07
C TRP A 31 -10.02 -0.08 0.25
N GLU A 32 -10.81 -1.14 0.17
CA GLU A 32 -11.36 -1.80 1.35
C GLU A 32 -10.61 -3.10 1.62
N ALA A 33 -10.15 -3.30 2.85
CA ALA A 33 -9.50 -4.53 3.26
C ALA A 33 -10.54 -5.65 3.36
N ILE A 34 -10.27 -6.77 2.70
CA ILE A 34 -11.18 -7.92 2.69
C ILE A 34 -10.65 -9.09 3.50
N SER A 35 -9.35 -9.29 3.50
CA SER A 35 -8.73 -10.39 4.24
C SER A 35 -7.32 -10.05 4.68
N MET A 36 -6.84 -10.79 5.65
CA MET A 36 -5.50 -10.64 6.19
C MET A 36 -4.88 -12.03 6.36
N GLU A 37 -3.64 -12.19 5.88
CA GLU A 37 -2.88 -13.41 6.06
C GLU A 37 -1.75 -13.17 7.05
N MET A 38 -1.61 -14.05 8.02
CA MET A 38 -0.50 -14.03 8.97
C MET A 38 0.05 -15.43 9.18
N GLN A 39 1.34 -15.50 9.55
CA GLN A 39 1.97 -16.76 9.92
C GLN A 39 2.15 -16.79 11.42
N VAL A 40 1.57 -17.80 12.05
CA VAL A 40 1.70 -18.04 13.49
C VAL A 40 2.28 -19.43 13.69
N ALA A 41 3.46 -19.50 14.29
CA ALA A 41 4.16 -20.77 14.56
C ALA A 41 4.33 -21.65 13.31
N GLY A 42 4.63 -21.02 12.16
CA GLY A 42 4.82 -21.72 10.89
C GLY A 42 3.53 -22.11 10.17
N VAL A 43 2.39 -21.80 10.75
CA VAL A 43 1.08 -22.06 10.13
C VAL A 43 0.54 -20.77 9.54
N LYS A 44 0.14 -20.83 8.27
CA LYS A 44 -0.45 -19.70 7.57
C LYS A 44 -1.94 -19.62 7.92
N MET A 45 -2.36 -18.49 8.45
CA MET A 45 -3.74 -18.24 8.81
C MET A 45 -4.29 -17.10 7.97
N GLU A 46 -5.48 -17.30 7.42
CA GLU A 46 -6.21 -16.24 6.70
C GLU A 46 -7.43 -15.86 7.52
N VAL A 47 -7.60 -14.55 7.71
CA VAL A 47 -8.70 -14.00 8.49
C VAL A 47 -9.56 -13.13 7.57
N ASP A 48 -10.85 -13.42 7.52
CA ASP A 48 -11.81 -12.58 6.81
C ASP A 48 -12.15 -11.38 7.70
N MET A 49 -11.93 -10.16 7.17
CA MET A 49 -12.12 -8.94 7.95
C MET A 49 -13.58 -8.75 8.38
N GLN A 50 -14.53 -9.16 7.55
CA GLN A 50 -15.95 -9.04 7.88
C GLN A 50 -16.35 -10.00 9.00
N GLU A 51 -15.80 -11.20 8.99
CA GLU A 51 -16.13 -12.22 10.02
C GLU A 51 -15.67 -11.81 11.41
N VAL A 52 -14.55 -11.06 11.48
CA VAL A 52 -14.02 -10.61 12.77
C VAL A 52 -14.54 -9.22 13.17
N GLY A 53 -15.38 -8.61 12.34
CA GLY A 53 -15.97 -7.30 12.65
C GLY A 53 -15.01 -6.12 12.54
N ILE A 54 -13.94 -6.27 11.77
CA ILE A 54 -12.97 -5.21 11.54
C ILE A 54 -13.18 -4.65 10.14
N SER A 55 -13.26 -3.32 10.05
CA SER A 55 -13.31 -2.61 8.77
C SER A 55 -12.07 -1.72 8.66
N MET A 56 -11.36 -1.85 7.54
CA MET A 56 -10.19 -1.03 7.26
C MET A 56 -10.29 -0.52 5.84
N GLU A 57 -10.09 0.77 5.65
CA GLU A 57 -10.24 1.41 4.35
C GLU A 57 -9.14 2.43 4.16
N PHE A 58 -8.43 2.33 3.03
CA PHE A 58 -7.43 3.31 2.62
C PHE A 58 -8.01 4.16 1.49
N THR A 59 -7.85 5.46 1.60
CA THR A 59 -8.12 6.40 0.52
C THR A 59 -6.83 7.08 0.12
N PHE A 60 -6.46 6.96 -1.15
CA PHE A 60 -5.29 7.62 -1.71
C PHE A 60 -5.73 8.68 -2.70
N ARG A 61 -5.26 9.90 -2.52
CA ARG A 61 -5.62 11.05 -3.37
C ARG A 61 -4.48 11.40 -4.31
N GLU A 62 -4.81 12.02 -5.43
CA GLU A 62 -3.81 12.40 -6.45
C GLU A 62 -2.78 13.40 -5.95
N ASP A 63 -3.10 14.18 -4.94
CA ASP A 63 -2.20 15.20 -4.40
C ASP A 63 -1.13 14.64 -3.45
N GLY A 64 -1.06 13.33 -3.29
CA GLY A 64 -0.09 12.68 -2.41
C GLY A 64 -0.53 12.56 -0.97
N THR A 65 -1.79 12.85 -0.68
CA THR A 65 -2.36 12.66 0.66
C THR A 65 -3.26 11.43 0.69
N GLY A 66 -3.45 10.87 1.86
CA GLY A 66 -4.33 9.75 2.06
C GLY A 66 -4.93 9.72 3.44
N THR A 67 -5.92 8.86 3.61
CA THR A 67 -6.60 8.66 4.88
C THR A 67 -6.79 7.17 5.12
N LEU A 68 -6.43 6.73 6.31
CA LEU A 68 -6.72 5.37 6.77
C LEU A 68 -7.90 5.47 7.74
N SER A 69 -8.96 4.75 7.43
CA SER A 69 -10.13 4.64 8.31
C SER A 69 -10.23 3.22 8.81
N GLU A 70 -10.31 3.05 10.12
CA GLU A 70 -10.49 1.75 10.75
C GLU A 70 -11.71 1.79 11.64
N MET A 71 -12.50 0.72 11.60
CA MET A 71 -13.61 0.52 12.53
C MET A 71 -13.37 -0.80 13.25
N ILE A 72 -13.13 -0.71 14.55
CA ILE A 72 -12.88 -1.86 15.41
C ILE A 72 -13.86 -1.78 16.58
N GLU A 73 -14.70 -2.80 16.74
CA GLU A 73 -15.66 -2.88 17.84
C GLU A 73 -16.57 -1.65 17.97
N GLY A 74 -16.93 -1.04 16.85
CA GLY A 74 -17.80 0.12 16.82
C GLY A 74 -17.11 1.46 17.04
N GLU A 75 -15.79 1.45 17.22
CA GLU A 75 -15.00 2.68 17.31
C GLU A 75 -14.39 3.02 15.96
N ASP A 76 -14.63 4.25 15.50
CA ASP A 76 -14.03 4.78 14.26
C ASP A 76 -12.71 5.45 14.58
N LEU A 77 -11.66 4.97 13.92
CA LEU A 77 -10.34 5.59 13.98
C LEU A 77 -9.99 6.09 12.58
N SER A 78 -9.48 7.30 12.49
CA SER A 78 -9.09 7.89 11.23
C SER A 78 -7.73 8.55 11.37
N MET A 79 -6.86 8.31 10.39
CA MET A 79 -5.50 8.85 10.38
C MET A 79 -5.18 9.36 8.99
N ASP A 80 -4.68 10.61 8.93
CA ASP A 80 -4.23 11.19 7.68
C ASP A 80 -2.72 10.96 7.52
N PHE A 81 -2.30 10.77 6.27
CA PHE A 81 -0.89 10.56 5.94
C PHE A 81 -0.58 11.14 4.58
N THR A 82 0.71 11.28 4.28
CA THR A 82 1.18 11.52 2.92
C THR A 82 1.81 10.25 2.40
N TYR A 83 1.81 10.09 1.07
CA TYR A 83 2.33 8.89 0.47
C TYR A 83 3.03 9.16 -0.85
N SER A 84 3.87 8.23 -1.24
CA SER A 84 4.41 8.14 -2.60
C SER A 84 4.61 6.66 -2.93
N VAL A 85 4.64 6.34 -4.21
CA VAL A 85 4.92 4.99 -4.68
C VAL A 85 6.26 4.99 -5.39
N GLU A 86 7.19 4.20 -4.90
CA GLU A 86 8.52 4.05 -5.47
C GLU A 86 8.74 2.60 -5.85
N GLY A 87 8.58 2.28 -7.16
CA GLY A 87 8.66 0.90 -7.63
C GLY A 87 7.57 0.03 -6.99
N ASP A 88 7.99 -0.98 -6.24
CA ASP A 88 7.10 -1.89 -5.53
C ASP A 88 6.84 -1.49 -4.09
N MET A 89 7.28 -0.30 -3.70
CA MET A 89 7.20 0.16 -2.32
C MET A 89 6.21 1.31 -2.20
N LEU A 90 5.31 1.19 -1.26
CA LEU A 90 4.44 2.29 -0.84
C LEU A 90 5.10 2.98 0.36
N MET A 91 5.48 4.24 0.15
CA MET A 91 6.09 5.05 1.20
C MET A 91 5.01 5.89 1.86
N MET A 92 4.82 5.72 3.13
CA MET A 92 3.83 6.47 3.90
C MET A 92 4.51 7.28 4.99
N ASN A 93 4.08 8.51 5.16
CA ASN A 93 4.60 9.40 6.20
C ASN A 93 3.44 9.92 7.04
N SER A 94 3.52 9.69 8.32
CA SER A 94 2.55 10.18 9.29
C SER A 94 3.31 10.73 10.50
N GLU A 95 2.99 11.95 10.89
CA GLU A 95 3.59 12.62 12.06
C GLU A 95 5.12 12.68 12.02
N GLY A 96 5.70 12.80 10.82
CA GLY A 96 7.14 12.90 10.64
C GLY A 96 7.86 11.56 10.58
N GLU A 97 7.15 10.45 10.72
CA GLU A 97 7.70 9.11 10.58
C GLU A 97 7.36 8.55 9.19
N GLU A 98 8.39 8.15 8.47
CA GLU A 98 8.24 7.54 7.15
C GLU A 98 8.42 6.03 7.24
N GLU A 99 7.48 5.30 6.65
CA GLU A 99 7.55 3.85 6.60
C GLU A 99 7.28 3.37 5.17
N GLY A 100 8.11 2.45 4.69
CA GLY A 100 7.95 1.82 3.39
C GLY A 100 7.41 0.42 3.55
N VAL A 101 6.37 0.09 2.79
CA VAL A 101 5.78 -1.25 2.77
C VAL A 101 5.69 -1.77 1.35
N PRO A 102 5.98 -3.06 1.12
CA PRO A 102 5.78 -3.65 -0.20
C PRO A 102 4.30 -3.61 -0.60
N VAL A 103 4.05 -3.22 -1.84
CA VAL A 103 2.69 -3.12 -2.38
C VAL A 103 2.64 -3.74 -3.76
N THR A 104 1.56 -4.46 -4.04
CA THR A 104 1.28 -5.00 -5.37
C THR A 104 -0.13 -4.60 -5.76
N ILE A 105 -0.29 -4.03 -6.96
CA ILE A 105 -1.59 -3.61 -7.48
C ILE A 105 -1.83 -4.34 -8.79
N ASP A 106 -2.96 -5.03 -8.86
CA ASP A 106 -3.41 -5.72 -10.06
C ASP A 106 -4.88 -5.39 -10.30
N GLY A 107 -5.13 -4.41 -11.19
CA GLY A 107 -6.48 -3.95 -11.46
C GLY A 107 -7.15 -3.36 -10.22
N LYS A 108 -8.18 -4.01 -9.74
CA LYS A 108 -8.93 -3.60 -8.56
C LYS A 108 -8.50 -4.33 -7.28
N ASN A 109 -7.39 -5.05 -7.35
CA ASN A 109 -6.85 -5.80 -6.21
C ASN A 109 -5.53 -5.18 -5.78
N MET A 110 -5.36 -5.01 -4.50
CA MET A 110 -4.12 -4.49 -3.91
C MET A 110 -3.72 -5.37 -2.74
N THR A 111 -2.43 -5.65 -2.64
CA THR A 111 -1.85 -6.41 -1.54
C THR A 111 -0.76 -5.56 -0.89
N ILE A 112 -0.85 -5.40 0.41
CA ILE A 112 0.16 -4.69 1.21
C ILE A 112 0.72 -5.66 2.22
N VAL A 113 2.06 -5.71 2.31
CA VAL A 113 2.75 -6.52 3.31
C VAL A 113 3.25 -5.59 4.41
N MET A 114 2.75 -5.77 5.61
CA MET A 114 3.13 -4.97 6.77
C MET A 114 3.98 -5.77 7.75
N ASP A 115 4.88 -5.08 8.45
CA ASP A 115 5.64 -5.71 9.52
C ASP A 115 4.70 -6.02 10.69
N GLY A 116 4.86 -7.21 11.26
CA GLY A 116 4.04 -7.65 12.37
C GLY A 116 4.12 -6.77 13.61
N ASP A 117 5.20 -6.03 13.78
CA ASP A 117 5.35 -5.07 14.89
C ASP A 117 4.25 -4.00 14.88
N PHE A 118 3.77 -3.64 13.71
CA PHE A 118 2.69 -2.66 13.57
C PHE A 118 1.36 -3.18 14.13
N LEU A 119 1.12 -4.48 14.02
CA LEU A 119 -0.13 -5.12 14.45
C LEU A 119 0.04 -5.98 15.72
N GLU A 120 1.16 -5.83 16.40
CA GLU A 120 1.52 -6.64 17.57
C GLU A 120 1.47 -8.16 17.30
N SER A 121 1.77 -8.53 16.05
CA SER A 121 1.77 -9.91 15.59
C SER A 121 3.20 -10.35 15.28
N PRO A 122 3.59 -11.59 15.61
CA PRO A 122 4.90 -12.09 15.22
C PRO A 122 4.93 -12.39 13.72
N GLY A 123 5.86 -11.73 13.00
CA GLY A 123 6.07 -11.92 11.58
C GLY A 123 5.29 -10.95 10.70
N ALA A 124 5.48 -11.06 9.39
CA ALA A 124 4.86 -10.18 8.42
C ALA A 124 3.37 -10.52 8.23
N VAL A 125 2.56 -9.48 8.03
CA VAL A 125 1.14 -9.60 7.79
C VAL A 125 0.84 -9.09 6.38
N THR A 126 0.12 -9.89 5.60
CA THR A 126 -0.30 -9.54 4.24
C THR A 126 -1.78 -9.19 4.26
N ILE A 127 -2.12 -7.99 3.80
CA ILE A 127 -3.50 -7.52 3.77
C ILE A 127 -3.94 -7.38 2.31
N HIS A 128 -5.09 -7.98 1.99
CA HIS A 128 -5.68 -7.90 0.66
C HIS A 128 -6.80 -6.86 0.63
N PHE A 129 -6.72 -5.98 -0.36
CA PHE A 129 -7.69 -4.90 -0.54
C PHE A 129 -8.37 -5.00 -1.90
N VAL A 130 -9.58 -4.51 -1.97
CA VAL A 130 -10.34 -4.38 -3.21
C VAL A 130 -10.73 -2.91 -3.38
N LYS A 131 -10.58 -2.41 -4.59
CA LYS A 131 -10.95 -1.03 -4.93
C LYS A 131 -12.47 -0.89 -5.01
N LYS A 132 -12.97 0.13 -4.35
CA LYS A 132 -14.40 0.48 -4.41
C LYS A 132 -14.79 1.17 -5.70
#